data_2b1935eb760611f5ffe7e13e281cdf9b
#
_entry.id   2b1935eb760611f5ffe7e13e281cdf9b
#
_cell.length_a   1.000
_cell.length_b   1.000
_cell.length_c   1.000
_cell.angle_alpha   90.00
_cell.angle_beta   90.00
_cell.angle_gamma   90.00
#
_symmetry.space_group_name_H-M   'P 1'
#
loop_
_entity.id
_entity.type
_entity.pdbx_description
1 polymer ?
#
loop_
_entity_poly.entity_id
_entity_poly.type
_entity_poly.pdbx_seq_one_letter_code
_entity_poly.pdbx_strand_id
1 'polypeptide(L)'
;MDLTAGRPSPVFDSARRSAQSEVLDGRVDTAELAKILADLARFNGAMMGHWPVLQWLNRAVRDLPPERPLTLLDIGCGYGDLLRAVRHWANKRGRAMRLIGVDLSPQVIDVARNATAASDDIEYHAADIFEFTPQAPVDFVTTSLVTHHLSDAMIVRFLRWMEAHARTGWMIYDLQRSRVPFYFIALAGVLLRLHPVVIYDGRISVARSLTRAEWRRRLTEAGIPADEIDLRWFMFRFAIGRMK
;
A
#
# COMPACT_ATOMS: atom_id res chain seq x y z
N MET A 1 -17.78 15.71 13.00
CA MET A 1 -16.88 16.06 14.13
C MET A 1 -15.46 16.11 13.57
N ASP A 2 -14.67 17.14 13.90
CA ASP A 2 -13.28 17.21 13.40
C ASP A 2 -12.39 16.27 14.22
N LEU A 3 -12.02 15.13 13.65
CA LEU A 3 -11.18 14.10 14.29
C LEU A 3 -9.71 14.54 14.47
N THR A 4 -9.33 15.68 13.90
CA THR A 4 -7.97 16.23 14.03
C THR A 4 -7.90 17.31 15.14
N ALA A 5 -9.05 17.76 15.66
CA ALA A 5 -9.11 18.79 16.70
C ALA A 5 -8.37 18.36 17.97
N GLY A 6 -7.52 19.24 18.50
CA GLY A 6 -6.72 18.98 19.70
C GLY A 6 -5.49 18.08 19.49
N ARG A 7 -5.26 17.55 18.30
CA ARG A 7 -4.03 16.81 17.98
C ARG A 7 -2.86 17.77 17.68
N PRO A 8 -1.61 17.42 18.06
CA PRO A 8 -0.46 18.23 17.70
C PRO A 8 -0.27 18.28 16.19
N SER A 9 0.07 19.43 15.63
CA SER A 9 0.34 19.55 14.19
C SER A 9 1.39 18.54 13.72
N PRO A 10 1.24 17.97 12.51
CA PRO A 10 2.24 17.08 11.94
C PRO A 10 3.61 17.78 11.82
N VAL A 11 4.65 17.14 12.36
CA VAL A 11 6.03 17.65 12.36
C VAL A 11 6.88 16.83 11.39
N PHE A 12 7.71 17.53 10.61
CA PHE A 12 8.64 16.90 9.68
C PHE A 12 10.09 17.02 10.16
N ASP A 13 10.76 15.88 10.30
CA ASP A 13 12.21 15.78 10.50
C ASP A 13 12.83 15.00 9.34
N SER A 14 13.80 15.60 8.65
CA SER A 14 14.50 14.92 7.55
C SER A 14 15.44 13.81 8.03
N ALA A 15 15.93 13.89 9.28
CA ALA A 15 16.90 12.97 9.84
C ALA A 15 16.24 11.73 10.48
N ARG A 16 15.02 11.85 10.98
CA ARG A 16 14.34 10.79 11.73
C ARG A 16 12.92 10.57 11.25
N ARG A 17 12.48 9.31 11.34
CA ARG A 17 11.06 8.96 11.15
C ARG A 17 10.23 9.52 12.29
N SER A 18 9.07 10.10 11.98
CA SER A 18 8.12 10.57 12.99
C SER A 18 7.59 9.42 13.84
N ALA A 19 7.38 9.68 15.12
CA ALA A 19 6.68 8.80 16.04
C ALA A 19 5.21 9.22 16.26
N GLN A 20 4.74 10.27 15.57
CA GLN A 20 3.35 10.73 15.69
C GLN A 20 2.39 9.66 15.15
N SER A 21 1.27 9.44 15.87
CA SER A 21 0.21 8.53 15.47
C SER A 21 -0.76 9.20 14.50
N GLU A 22 -1.20 8.46 13.50
CA GLU A 22 -2.27 8.86 12.60
C GLU A 22 -3.65 8.78 13.30
N VAL A 23 -4.64 9.47 12.78
CA VAL A 23 -6.02 9.36 13.26
C VAL A 23 -6.54 7.94 13.01
N LEU A 24 -6.20 7.39 11.83
CA LEU A 24 -6.62 6.05 11.41
C LEU A 24 -5.89 4.92 12.15
N ASP A 25 -4.82 5.19 12.91
CA ASP A 25 -4.24 4.21 13.84
C ASP A 25 -5.18 3.94 15.05
N GLY A 26 -6.20 4.80 15.26
CA GLY A 26 -7.18 4.72 16.33
C GLY A 26 -8.56 4.21 15.87
N ARG A 27 -9.54 4.29 16.78
CA ARG A 27 -10.94 3.95 16.45
C ARG A 27 -11.63 5.13 15.79
N VAL A 28 -12.26 4.86 14.64
CA VAL A 28 -13.10 5.81 13.90
C VAL A 28 -14.47 5.16 13.67
N ASP A 29 -15.53 5.95 13.66
CA ASP A 29 -16.86 5.48 13.28
C ASP A 29 -16.84 4.89 11.85
N THR A 30 -17.55 3.79 11.63
CA THR A 30 -17.47 3.05 10.35
C THR A 30 -17.94 3.89 9.15
N ALA A 31 -18.97 4.72 9.32
CA ALA A 31 -19.46 5.56 8.22
C ALA A 31 -18.46 6.68 7.89
N GLU A 32 -17.79 7.21 8.91
CA GLU A 32 -16.74 8.22 8.73
C GLU A 32 -15.46 7.60 8.14
N LEU A 33 -15.07 6.41 8.61
CA LEU A 33 -13.95 5.63 8.04
C LEU A 33 -14.16 5.38 6.55
N ALA A 34 -15.36 4.99 6.12
CA ALA A 34 -15.67 4.77 4.71
C ALA A 34 -15.47 6.02 3.86
N LYS A 35 -15.86 7.21 4.36
CA LYS A 35 -15.64 8.49 3.67
C LYS A 35 -14.15 8.82 3.55
N ILE A 36 -13.41 8.66 4.66
CA ILE A 36 -11.96 8.92 4.70
C ILE A 36 -11.23 8.02 3.72
N LEU A 37 -11.53 6.71 3.73
CA LEU A 37 -10.91 5.75 2.83
C LEU A 37 -11.27 6.00 1.36
N ALA A 38 -12.51 6.40 1.06
CA ALA A 38 -12.93 6.78 -0.29
C ALA A 38 -12.19 8.04 -0.78
N ASP A 39 -12.01 9.04 0.08
CA ASP A 39 -11.23 10.25 -0.25
C ASP A 39 -9.76 9.93 -0.46
N LEU A 40 -9.18 9.06 0.37
CA LEU A 40 -7.80 8.59 0.23
C LEU A 40 -7.62 7.85 -1.11
N ALA A 41 -8.56 6.96 -1.47
CA ALA A 41 -8.54 6.24 -2.75
C ALA A 41 -8.68 7.21 -3.94
N ARG A 42 -9.57 8.23 -3.84
CA ARG A 42 -9.70 9.29 -4.84
C ARG A 42 -8.39 10.07 -5.03
N PHE A 43 -7.74 10.44 -3.93
CA PHE A 43 -6.44 11.12 -3.97
C PHE A 43 -5.36 10.23 -4.58
N ASN A 44 -5.28 8.96 -4.17
CA ASN A 44 -4.36 7.99 -4.73
C ASN A 44 -4.57 7.79 -6.24
N GLY A 45 -5.82 7.71 -6.68
CA GLY A 45 -6.18 7.63 -8.09
C GLY A 45 -5.73 8.86 -8.88
N ALA A 46 -5.98 10.06 -8.37
CA ALA A 46 -5.52 11.33 -8.97
C ALA A 46 -3.99 11.42 -9.07
N MET A 47 -3.28 10.83 -8.12
CA MET A 47 -1.81 10.74 -8.10
C MET A 47 -1.27 9.51 -8.87
N MET A 48 -2.09 8.88 -9.71
CA MET A 48 -1.71 7.66 -10.46
C MET A 48 -1.15 6.55 -9.55
N GLY A 49 -1.70 6.42 -8.34
CA GLY A 49 -1.17 5.54 -7.29
C GLY A 49 -1.11 4.07 -7.67
N HIS A 50 -1.98 3.59 -8.55
CA HIS A 50 -1.99 2.20 -9.00
C HIS A 50 -1.05 1.94 -10.21
N TRP A 51 -0.69 3.00 -10.94
CA TRP A 51 0.05 2.87 -12.20
C TRP A 51 1.39 2.12 -12.06
N PRO A 52 2.25 2.38 -11.03
CA PRO A 52 3.51 1.66 -10.89
C PRO A 52 3.33 0.16 -10.67
N VAL A 53 2.32 -0.23 -9.87
CA VAL A 53 2.00 -1.65 -9.63
C VAL A 53 1.51 -2.31 -10.92
N LEU A 54 0.60 -1.67 -11.66
CA LEU A 54 0.09 -2.20 -12.92
C LEU A 54 1.19 -2.30 -13.99
N GLN A 55 2.13 -1.35 -14.04
CA GLN A 55 3.28 -1.42 -14.94
C GLN A 55 4.26 -2.52 -14.54
N TRP A 56 4.47 -2.73 -13.24
CA TRP A 56 5.27 -3.84 -12.76
C TRP A 56 4.62 -5.19 -13.09
N LEU A 57 3.31 -5.35 -12.88
CA LEU A 57 2.55 -6.54 -13.28
C LEU A 57 2.63 -6.79 -14.79
N ASN A 58 2.53 -5.75 -15.63
CA ASN A 58 2.69 -5.89 -17.08
C ASN A 58 4.03 -6.53 -17.45
N ARG A 59 5.09 -6.19 -16.75
CA ARG A 59 6.41 -6.80 -16.98
C ARG A 59 6.47 -8.22 -16.41
N ALA A 60 5.94 -8.39 -15.21
CA ALA A 60 5.94 -9.64 -14.47
C ALA A 60 5.21 -10.79 -15.18
N VAL A 61 4.14 -10.48 -15.90
CA VAL A 61 3.33 -11.50 -16.59
C VAL A 61 3.72 -11.70 -18.05
N ARG A 62 4.69 -10.95 -18.56
CA ARG A 62 5.03 -10.94 -19.99
C ARG A 62 5.37 -12.33 -20.52
N ASP A 63 6.20 -13.03 -19.75
CA ASP A 63 6.76 -14.33 -20.15
C ASP A 63 5.98 -15.51 -19.52
N LEU A 64 4.87 -15.24 -18.83
CA LEU A 64 4.01 -16.28 -18.25
C LEU A 64 2.91 -16.68 -19.25
N PRO A 65 2.60 -17.98 -19.37
CA PRO A 65 1.53 -18.47 -20.22
C PRO A 65 0.21 -17.72 -19.98
N PRO A 66 -0.49 -17.24 -21.00
CA PRO A 66 -1.71 -16.44 -20.83
C PRO A 66 -2.82 -17.18 -20.08
N GLU A 67 -2.95 -18.48 -20.28
CA GLU A 67 -3.96 -19.35 -19.69
C GLU A 67 -3.66 -19.75 -18.23
N ARG A 68 -2.42 -19.54 -17.77
CA ARG A 68 -2.05 -19.86 -16.38
C ARG A 68 -2.78 -18.93 -15.41
N PRO A 69 -3.63 -19.46 -14.52
CA PRO A 69 -4.21 -18.65 -13.44
C PRO A 69 -3.12 -18.12 -12.52
N LEU A 70 -3.25 -16.87 -12.10
CA LEU A 70 -2.31 -16.20 -11.21
C LEU A 70 -3.00 -15.79 -9.92
N THR A 71 -2.28 -15.80 -8.83
CA THR A 71 -2.77 -15.32 -7.52
C THR A 71 -1.98 -14.08 -7.10
N LEU A 72 -2.68 -13.00 -6.77
CA LEU A 72 -2.11 -11.79 -6.19
C LEU A 72 -2.68 -11.57 -4.79
N LEU A 73 -1.77 -11.34 -3.84
CA LEU A 73 -2.07 -10.97 -2.47
C LEU A 73 -1.64 -9.52 -2.24
N ASP A 74 -2.59 -8.68 -1.84
CA ASP A 74 -2.34 -7.29 -1.46
C ASP A 74 -2.44 -7.13 0.06
N ILE A 75 -1.33 -6.71 0.68
CA ILE A 75 -1.18 -6.60 2.13
C ILE A 75 -1.40 -5.16 2.56
N GLY A 76 -2.29 -4.96 3.57
CA GLY A 76 -2.79 -3.65 3.94
C GLY A 76 -3.66 -3.09 2.80
N CYS A 77 -4.60 -3.90 2.32
CA CYS A 77 -5.39 -3.59 1.13
C CYS A 77 -6.32 -2.37 1.29
N GLY A 78 -6.52 -1.88 2.51
CA GLY A 78 -7.30 -0.67 2.79
C GLY A 78 -8.67 -0.69 2.14
N TYR A 79 -8.96 0.33 1.33
CA TYR A 79 -10.23 0.46 0.60
C TYR A 79 -10.41 -0.56 -0.54
N GLY A 80 -9.40 -1.35 -0.87
CA GLY A 80 -9.42 -2.35 -1.95
C GLY A 80 -9.32 -1.76 -3.36
N ASP A 81 -9.03 -0.48 -3.49
CA ASP A 81 -8.97 0.23 -4.77
C ASP A 81 -7.85 -0.28 -5.70
N LEU A 82 -6.70 -0.68 -5.15
CA LEU A 82 -5.65 -1.34 -5.93
C LEU A 82 -6.13 -2.68 -6.49
N LEU A 83 -6.78 -3.50 -5.68
CA LEU A 83 -7.28 -4.82 -6.13
C LEU A 83 -8.35 -4.67 -7.22
N ARG A 84 -9.28 -3.71 -7.09
CA ARG A 84 -10.25 -3.40 -8.17
C ARG A 84 -9.56 -2.93 -9.45
N ALA A 85 -8.52 -2.11 -9.33
CA ALA A 85 -7.71 -1.68 -10.48
C ALA A 85 -6.98 -2.87 -11.15
N VAL A 86 -6.45 -3.80 -10.35
CA VAL A 86 -5.83 -5.04 -10.85
C VAL A 86 -6.88 -5.94 -11.52
N ARG A 87 -8.08 -6.09 -10.96
CA ARG A 87 -9.18 -6.84 -11.58
C ARG A 87 -9.52 -6.28 -12.96
N HIS A 88 -9.72 -4.97 -13.05
CA HIS A 88 -9.97 -4.31 -14.32
C HIS A 88 -8.83 -4.50 -15.33
N TRP A 89 -7.59 -4.38 -14.88
CA TRP A 89 -6.39 -4.63 -15.68
C TRP A 89 -6.33 -6.08 -16.17
N ALA A 90 -6.62 -7.07 -15.31
CA ALA A 90 -6.62 -8.49 -15.65
C ALA A 90 -7.70 -8.83 -16.68
N ASN A 91 -8.93 -8.34 -16.47
CA ASN A 91 -10.06 -8.54 -17.38
C ASN A 91 -9.78 -7.99 -18.78
N LYS A 92 -9.18 -6.79 -18.88
CA LYS A 92 -8.77 -6.21 -20.17
C LYS A 92 -7.74 -7.05 -20.94
N ARG A 93 -7.01 -7.93 -20.25
CA ARG A 93 -5.97 -8.81 -20.82
C ARG A 93 -6.41 -10.26 -20.96
N GLY A 94 -7.65 -10.59 -20.61
CA GLY A 94 -8.12 -11.95 -20.56
C GLY A 94 -7.33 -12.84 -19.60
N ARG A 95 -6.73 -12.25 -18.53
CA ARG A 95 -5.95 -12.99 -17.53
C ARG A 95 -6.82 -13.45 -16.38
N ALA A 96 -6.85 -14.77 -16.15
CA ALA A 96 -7.45 -15.32 -14.94
C ALA A 96 -6.58 -14.98 -13.71
N MET A 97 -7.16 -14.23 -12.76
CA MET A 97 -6.46 -13.88 -11.51
C MET A 97 -7.37 -14.06 -10.30
N ARG A 98 -6.86 -14.78 -9.31
CA ARG A 98 -7.39 -14.76 -7.95
C ARG A 98 -6.80 -13.58 -7.21
N LEU A 99 -7.64 -12.72 -6.64
CA LEU A 99 -7.23 -11.51 -5.93
C LEU A 99 -7.61 -11.63 -4.46
N ILE A 100 -6.63 -11.43 -3.59
CA ILE A 100 -6.78 -11.56 -2.14
C ILE A 100 -6.30 -10.27 -1.49
N GLY A 101 -7.16 -9.63 -0.70
CA GLY A 101 -6.81 -8.48 0.14
C GLY A 101 -6.75 -8.90 1.61
N VAL A 102 -5.69 -8.50 2.28
CA VAL A 102 -5.53 -8.68 3.73
C VAL A 102 -5.31 -7.34 4.38
N ASP A 103 -6.03 -7.06 5.45
CA ASP A 103 -5.83 -5.89 6.30
C ASP A 103 -6.01 -6.28 7.77
N LEU A 104 -5.29 -5.61 8.65
CA LEU A 104 -5.34 -5.88 10.08
C LEU A 104 -6.70 -5.50 10.70
N SER A 105 -7.37 -4.48 10.13
CA SER A 105 -8.61 -3.94 10.66
C SER A 105 -9.86 -4.61 10.07
N PRO A 106 -10.70 -5.29 10.88
CA PRO A 106 -11.98 -5.82 10.41
C PRO A 106 -12.90 -4.75 9.84
N GLN A 107 -12.92 -3.55 10.43
CA GLN A 107 -13.73 -2.43 9.93
C GLN A 107 -13.29 -1.99 8.52
N VAL A 108 -11.99 -1.92 8.25
CA VAL A 108 -11.44 -1.60 6.93
C VAL A 108 -11.86 -2.66 5.92
N ILE A 109 -11.78 -3.93 6.28
CA ILE A 109 -12.22 -5.05 5.43
C ILE A 109 -13.72 -4.97 5.10
N ASP A 110 -14.57 -4.63 6.06
CA ASP A 110 -16.00 -4.47 5.82
C ASP A 110 -16.27 -3.30 4.85
N VAL A 111 -15.54 -2.18 5.00
CA VAL A 111 -15.61 -1.05 4.06
C VAL A 111 -15.14 -1.47 2.67
N ALA A 112 -14.04 -2.21 2.56
CA ALA A 112 -13.51 -2.70 1.27
C ALA A 112 -14.51 -3.62 0.56
N ARG A 113 -15.12 -4.57 1.29
CA ARG A 113 -16.16 -5.47 0.76
C ARG A 113 -17.35 -4.68 0.23
N ASN A 114 -17.86 -3.72 1.01
CA ASN A 114 -19.00 -2.90 0.63
C ASN A 114 -18.71 -1.99 -0.58
N ALA A 115 -17.45 -1.60 -0.79
CA ALA A 115 -17.02 -0.78 -1.91
C ALA A 115 -16.68 -1.58 -3.18
N THR A 116 -16.72 -2.93 -3.11
CA THR A 116 -16.34 -3.83 -4.19
C THR A 116 -17.56 -4.54 -4.76
N ALA A 117 -17.74 -4.49 -6.07
CA ALA A 117 -18.84 -5.21 -6.73
C ALA A 117 -18.62 -6.73 -6.59
N ALA A 118 -19.69 -7.48 -6.35
CA ALA A 118 -19.62 -8.95 -6.26
C ALA A 118 -19.02 -9.60 -7.52
N SER A 119 -19.23 -8.98 -8.68
CA SER A 119 -18.67 -9.42 -9.97
C SER A 119 -17.15 -9.27 -10.06
N ASP A 120 -16.52 -8.51 -9.18
CA ASP A 120 -15.06 -8.37 -9.16
C ASP A 120 -14.36 -9.59 -8.54
N ASP A 121 -15.09 -10.44 -7.81
CA ASP A 121 -14.59 -11.69 -7.22
C ASP A 121 -13.24 -11.50 -6.50
N ILE A 122 -13.23 -10.59 -5.51
CA ILE A 122 -12.07 -10.28 -4.67
C ILE A 122 -12.30 -10.82 -3.26
N GLU A 123 -11.37 -11.62 -2.78
CA GLU A 123 -11.39 -12.15 -1.43
C GLU A 123 -10.78 -11.14 -0.44
N TYR A 124 -11.46 -10.87 0.68
CA TYR A 124 -10.95 -9.97 1.73
C TYR A 124 -10.89 -10.67 3.08
N HIS A 125 -9.76 -10.55 3.79
CA HIS A 125 -9.51 -11.16 5.08
C HIS A 125 -9.02 -10.12 6.10
N ALA A 126 -9.62 -10.12 7.28
CA ALA A 126 -9.13 -9.37 8.44
C ALA A 126 -8.12 -10.25 9.18
N ALA A 127 -6.84 -9.96 9.07
CA ALA A 127 -5.78 -10.76 9.68
C ALA A 127 -4.45 -9.99 9.82
N ASP A 128 -3.64 -10.39 10.81
CA ASP A 128 -2.22 -10.07 10.81
C ASP A 128 -1.52 -10.89 9.71
N ILE A 129 -0.79 -10.22 8.84
CA ILE A 129 -0.09 -10.88 7.74
C ILE A 129 0.93 -11.91 8.21
N PHE A 130 1.51 -11.72 9.38
CA PHE A 130 2.48 -12.66 9.95
C PHE A 130 1.86 -13.95 10.51
N GLU A 131 0.53 -13.97 10.67
CA GLU A 131 -0.27 -15.12 11.10
C GLU A 131 -1.13 -15.66 9.94
N PHE A 132 -1.27 -14.88 8.86
CA PHE A 132 -2.06 -15.25 7.69
C PHE A 132 -1.34 -16.29 6.85
N THR A 133 -1.99 -17.41 6.60
CA THR A 133 -1.49 -18.44 5.69
C THR A 133 -2.40 -18.52 4.47
N PRO A 134 -1.92 -18.13 3.27
CA PRO A 134 -2.71 -18.30 2.06
C PRO A 134 -3.05 -19.77 1.80
N GLN A 135 -4.31 -20.05 1.45
CA GLN A 135 -4.77 -21.42 1.15
C GLN A 135 -4.16 -22.01 -0.12
N ALA A 136 -3.61 -21.18 -0.99
CA ALA A 136 -2.95 -21.57 -2.24
C ALA A 136 -1.67 -20.77 -2.44
N PRO A 137 -0.73 -21.26 -3.24
CA PRO A 137 0.50 -20.52 -3.57
C PRO A 137 0.19 -19.16 -4.18
N VAL A 138 0.90 -18.12 -3.71
CA VAL A 138 0.78 -16.74 -4.17
C VAL A 138 1.85 -16.45 -5.20
N ASP A 139 1.46 -16.01 -6.41
CA ASP A 139 2.42 -15.63 -7.44
C ASP A 139 3.00 -14.25 -7.16
N PHE A 140 2.14 -13.29 -6.83
CA PHE A 140 2.52 -11.91 -6.60
C PHE A 140 2.07 -11.43 -5.21
N VAL A 141 2.96 -10.75 -4.51
CA VAL A 141 2.64 -10.04 -3.28
C VAL A 141 2.82 -8.54 -3.52
N THR A 142 1.79 -7.76 -3.21
CA THR A 142 1.84 -6.30 -3.27
C THR A 142 1.53 -5.68 -1.92
N THR A 143 2.01 -4.48 -1.70
CA THR A 143 1.59 -3.63 -0.60
C THR A 143 1.75 -2.17 -1.01
N SER A 144 0.79 -1.35 -0.62
CA SER A 144 0.80 0.08 -0.93
C SER A 144 0.46 0.89 0.31
N LEU A 145 1.33 1.86 0.66
CA LEU A 145 1.11 2.78 1.79
C LEU A 145 0.96 2.09 3.16
N VAL A 146 1.78 1.08 3.43
CA VAL A 146 1.75 0.28 4.67
C VAL A 146 3.06 0.36 5.45
N THR A 147 4.19 0.31 4.75
CA THR A 147 5.49 0.10 5.42
C THR A 147 5.90 1.25 6.33
N HIS A 148 5.35 2.45 6.12
CA HIS A 148 5.57 3.58 7.03
C HIS A 148 4.92 3.39 8.41
N HIS A 149 3.94 2.48 8.58
CA HIS A 149 3.40 2.10 9.88
C HIS A 149 4.30 1.14 10.66
N LEU A 150 5.21 0.44 9.98
CA LEU A 150 6.05 -0.58 10.57
C LEU A 150 7.32 -0.01 11.21
N SER A 151 7.76 -0.58 12.32
CA SER A 151 9.10 -0.31 12.87
C SER A 151 10.18 -0.85 11.92
N ASP A 152 11.40 -0.37 12.07
CA ASP A 152 12.54 -0.81 11.23
C ASP A 152 12.75 -2.33 11.27
N ALA A 153 12.63 -2.95 12.45
CA ALA A 153 12.73 -4.40 12.61
C ALA A 153 11.57 -5.14 11.94
N MET A 154 10.34 -4.59 12.04
CA MET A 154 9.17 -5.17 11.38
C MET A 154 9.27 -5.05 9.86
N ILE A 155 9.85 -3.97 9.31
CA ILE A 155 10.10 -3.84 7.87
C ILE A 155 11.03 -4.97 7.38
N VAL A 156 12.10 -5.26 8.10
CA VAL A 156 13.01 -6.37 7.75
C VAL A 156 12.29 -7.73 7.82
N ARG A 157 11.48 -7.96 8.87
CA ARG A 157 10.65 -9.17 8.99
C ARG A 157 9.66 -9.27 7.83
N PHE A 158 9.02 -8.16 7.48
CA PHE A 158 8.04 -8.08 6.40
C PHE A 158 8.67 -8.35 5.02
N LEU A 159 9.84 -7.79 4.74
CA LEU A 159 10.60 -8.07 3.51
C LEU A 159 10.93 -9.56 3.38
N ARG A 160 11.39 -10.20 4.47
CA ARG A 160 11.65 -11.64 4.50
C ARG A 160 10.39 -12.46 4.30
N TRP A 161 9.25 -12.01 4.87
CA TRP A 161 7.97 -12.65 4.67
C TRP A 161 7.53 -12.58 3.20
N MET A 162 7.59 -11.41 2.57
CA MET A 162 7.26 -11.26 1.15
C MET A 162 8.18 -12.12 0.27
N GLU A 163 9.45 -12.15 0.60
CA GLU A 163 10.43 -12.99 -0.10
C GLU A 163 10.10 -14.48 -0.02
N ALA A 164 9.67 -14.96 1.12
CA ALA A 164 9.34 -16.36 1.33
C ALA A 164 8.02 -16.77 0.64
N HIS A 165 7.03 -15.87 0.52
CA HIS A 165 5.68 -16.22 0.09
C HIS A 165 5.38 -15.88 -1.37
N ALA A 166 6.05 -14.89 -1.97
CA ALA A 166 5.87 -14.56 -3.37
C ALA A 166 6.66 -15.54 -4.26
N ARG A 167 5.98 -16.24 -5.15
CA ARG A 167 6.62 -17.22 -6.06
C ARG A 167 7.28 -16.57 -7.27
N THR A 168 6.63 -15.56 -7.83
CA THR A 168 7.07 -14.90 -9.07
C THR A 168 7.65 -13.52 -8.78
N GLY A 169 7.14 -12.82 -7.77
CA GLY A 169 7.69 -11.53 -7.38
C GLY A 169 6.82 -10.78 -6.39
N TRP A 170 7.39 -9.71 -5.87
CA TRP A 170 6.68 -8.82 -4.95
C TRP A 170 6.99 -7.35 -5.23
N MET A 171 6.10 -6.47 -4.80
CA MET A 171 6.26 -5.02 -4.94
C MET A 171 5.72 -4.26 -3.74
N ILE A 172 6.52 -3.31 -3.27
CA ILE A 172 6.15 -2.29 -2.30
C ILE A 172 6.03 -0.95 -3.01
N TYR A 173 4.94 -0.21 -2.76
CA TYR A 173 4.78 1.15 -3.24
C TYR A 173 4.42 2.07 -2.09
N ASP A 174 5.38 2.83 -1.59
CA ASP A 174 5.20 3.64 -0.38
C ASP A 174 5.82 5.03 -0.49
N LEU A 175 5.37 5.93 0.37
CA LEU A 175 5.77 7.33 0.41
C LEU A 175 7.28 7.50 0.63
N GLN A 176 7.79 8.61 0.16
CA GLN A 176 9.15 9.06 0.43
C GLN A 176 9.16 10.06 1.57
N ARG A 177 10.01 9.90 2.59
CA ARG A 177 10.27 10.94 3.58
C ARG A 177 11.03 12.10 2.92
N SER A 178 10.29 13.18 2.62
CA SER A 178 10.81 14.39 2.00
C SER A 178 9.92 15.58 2.35
N ARG A 179 10.50 16.78 2.40
CA ARG A 179 9.75 18.02 2.64
C ARG A 179 8.73 18.29 1.53
N VAL A 180 9.07 17.95 0.29
CA VAL A 180 8.21 18.25 -0.86
C VAL A 180 6.84 17.57 -0.74
N PRO A 181 6.72 16.23 -0.63
CA PRO A 181 5.42 15.58 -0.44
C PRO A 181 4.73 16.00 0.86
N PHE A 182 5.47 16.27 1.94
CA PHE A 182 4.89 16.70 3.22
C PHE A 182 4.07 17.99 3.10
N TYR A 183 4.57 19.00 2.37
CA TYR A 183 3.84 20.25 2.13
C TYR A 183 2.89 20.13 0.94
N PHE A 184 3.23 19.32 -0.07
CA PHE A 184 2.37 19.08 -1.23
C PHE A 184 1.03 18.47 -0.82
N ILE A 185 1.01 17.48 0.07
CA ILE A 185 -0.23 16.86 0.57
C ILE A 185 -1.14 17.90 1.23
N ALA A 186 -0.57 18.82 2.02
CA ALA A 186 -1.35 19.89 2.62
C ALA A 186 -2.02 20.80 1.57
N LEU A 187 -1.25 21.24 0.58
CA LEU A 187 -1.75 22.08 -0.49
C LEU A 187 -2.77 21.36 -1.38
N ALA A 188 -2.42 20.19 -1.87
CA ALA A 188 -3.28 19.39 -2.75
C ALA A 188 -4.56 18.95 -2.04
N GLY A 189 -4.49 18.61 -0.76
CA GLY A 189 -5.64 18.22 0.04
C GLY A 189 -6.67 19.35 0.17
N VAL A 190 -6.21 20.57 0.39
CA VAL A 190 -7.09 21.76 0.42
C VAL A 190 -7.71 22.02 -0.96
N LEU A 191 -6.90 22.00 -2.03
CA LEU A 191 -7.37 22.23 -3.39
C LEU A 191 -8.40 21.19 -3.85
N LEU A 192 -8.18 19.93 -3.50
CA LEU A 192 -9.07 18.81 -3.84
C LEU A 192 -10.21 18.62 -2.83
N ARG A 193 -10.30 19.48 -1.81
CA ARG A 193 -11.32 19.40 -0.73
C ARG A 193 -11.38 18.01 -0.10
N LEU A 194 -10.20 17.43 0.20
CA LEU A 194 -10.12 16.13 0.85
C LEU A 194 -10.55 16.24 2.32
N HIS A 195 -10.98 15.11 2.88
CA HIS A 195 -11.28 15.02 4.30
C HIS A 195 -10.09 15.48 5.15
N PRO A 196 -10.27 16.29 6.23
CA PRO A 196 -9.18 16.81 7.06
C PRO A 196 -8.22 15.72 7.56
N VAL A 197 -8.73 14.54 7.91
CA VAL A 197 -7.94 13.38 8.33
C VAL A 197 -6.98 12.94 7.22
N VAL A 198 -7.39 12.91 5.95
CA VAL A 198 -6.51 12.53 4.82
C VAL A 198 -5.32 13.48 4.71
N ILE A 199 -5.54 14.78 4.94
CA ILE A 199 -4.47 15.79 4.93
C ILE A 199 -3.55 15.61 6.14
N TYR A 200 -4.13 15.45 7.32
CA TYR A 200 -3.41 15.30 8.58
C TYR A 200 -2.56 14.02 8.57
N ASP A 201 -3.20 12.87 8.36
CA ASP A 201 -2.56 11.55 8.36
C ASP A 201 -1.54 11.43 7.22
N GLY A 202 -1.86 11.91 6.02
CA GLY A 202 -0.93 11.88 4.88
C GLY A 202 0.39 12.62 5.14
N ARG A 203 0.37 13.71 5.92
CA ARG A 203 1.60 14.40 6.35
C ARG A 203 2.39 13.56 7.36
N ILE A 204 1.71 12.92 8.30
CA ILE A 204 2.34 12.00 9.27
C ILE A 204 2.92 10.79 8.53
N SER A 205 2.17 10.19 7.60
CA SER A 205 2.64 9.08 6.76
C SER A 205 3.93 9.42 6.01
N VAL A 206 4.01 10.63 5.40
CA VAL A 206 5.26 11.11 4.80
C VAL A 206 6.39 11.22 5.81
N ALA A 207 6.13 11.78 6.98
CA ALA A 207 7.14 11.94 8.03
C ALA A 207 7.59 10.60 8.65
N ARG A 208 6.73 9.57 8.62
CA ARG A 208 7.02 8.18 9.06
C ARG A 208 7.71 7.34 8.00
N SER A 209 7.66 7.74 6.72
CA SER A 209 8.19 6.97 5.59
C SER A 209 9.71 6.90 5.58
N LEU A 210 10.26 6.04 4.73
CA LEU A 210 11.70 5.84 4.60
C LEU A 210 12.29 6.71 3.48
N THR A 211 13.57 7.02 3.64
CA THR A 211 14.41 7.55 2.57
C THR A 211 14.96 6.40 1.70
N ARG A 212 15.50 6.74 0.52
CA ARG A 212 16.16 5.74 -0.35
C ARG A 212 17.31 5.01 0.35
N ALA A 213 18.09 5.72 1.17
CA ALA A 213 19.21 5.13 1.91
C ALA A 213 18.74 4.14 2.97
N GLU A 214 17.66 4.48 3.68
CA GLU A 214 17.05 3.59 4.66
C GLU A 214 16.44 2.35 3.99
N TRP A 215 15.77 2.48 2.84
CA TRP A 215 15.28 1.34 2.08
C TRP A 215 16.42 0.37 1.69
N ARG A 216 17.52 0.90 1.14
CA ARG A 216 18.67 0.06 0.79
C ARG A 216 19.20 -0.70 2.00
N ARG A 217 19.31 -0.02 3.15
CA ARG A 217 19.76 -0.64 4.40
C ARG A 217 18.81 -1.76 4.84
N ARG A 218 17.48 -1.53 4.84
CA ARG A 218 16.50 -2.57 5.23
C ARG A 218 16.53 -3.77 4.29
N LEU A 219 16.69 -3.55 2.99
CA LEU A 219 16.84 -4.63 2.01
C LEU A 219 18.09 -5.47 2.28
N THR A 220 19.23 -4.84 2.54
CA THR A 220 20.48 -5.53 2.92
C THR A 220 20.30 -6.32 4.21
N GLU A 221 19.70 -5.74 5.25
CA GLU A 221 19.41 -6.41 6.53
C GLU A 221 18.43 -7.60 6.37
N ALA A 222 17.53 -7.52 5.40
CA ALA A 222 16.65 -8.63 5.04
C ALA A 222 17.36 -9.76 4.28
N GLY A 223 18.59 -9.53 3.81
CA GLY A 223 19.36 -10.49 3.01
C GLY A 223 18.95 -10.52 1.53
N ILE A 224 18.33 -9.44 1.04
CA ILE A 224 17.85 -9.35 -0.34
C ILE A 224 18.95 -8.68 -1.19
N PRO A 225 19.42 -9.32 -2.29
CA PRO A 225 20.47 -8.77 -3.14
C PRO A 225 20.02 -7.45 -3.81
N ALA A 226 20.87 -6.43 -3.73
CA ALA A 226 20.52 -5.08 -4.21
C ALA A 226 20.38 -4.99 -5.74
N ASP A 227 21.09 -5.84 -6.46
CA ASP A 227 21.07 -5.96 -7.93
C ASP A 227 19.80 -6.63 -8.48
N GLU A 228 19.08 -7.36 -7.63
CA GLU A 228 17.79 -7.98 -7.97
C GLU A 228 16.59 -7.07 -7.64
N ILE A 229 16.83 -5.87 -7.11
CA ILE A 229 15.79 -4.92 -6.70
C ILE A 229 15.66 -3.77 -7.69
N ASP A 230 14.48 -3.62 -8.25
CA ASP A 230 14.08 -2.44 -9.01
C ASP A 230 13.53 -1.38 -8.03
N LEU A 231 14.38 -0.41 -7.62
CA LEU A 231 14.00 0.69 -6.73
C LEU A 231 13.88 1.98 -7.52
N ARG A 232 12.66 2.36 -7.86
CA ARG A 232 12.32 3.57 -8.65
C ARG A 232 11.60 4.61 -7.81
N TRP A 233 11.75 5.85 -8.19
CA TRP A 233 10.97 6.96 -7.67
C TRP A 233 9.84 7.30 -8.64
N PHE A 234 8.64 7.49 -8.12
CA PHE A 234 7.48 7.93 -8.89
C PHE A 234 6.52 8.73 -8.00
N MET A 235 6.19 9.95 -8.41
CA MET A 235 5.17 10.79 -7.74
C MET A 235 5.30 10.81 -6.21
N PHE A 236 6.48 11.18 -5.70
CA PHE A 236 6.80 11.27 -4.26
C PHE A 236 6.79 9.94 -3.49
N ARG A 237 6.85 8.81 -4.19
CA ARG A 237 6.86 7.46 -3.63
C ARG A 237 8.02 6.65 -4.18
N PHE A 238 8.38 5.62 -3.46
CA PHE A 238 9.26 4.58 -3.95
C PHE A 238 8.45 3.36 -4.40
N ALA A 239 8.74 2.91 -5.60
CA ALA A 239 8.34 1.61 -6.11
C ALA A 239 9.54 0.67 -5.97
N ILE A 240 9.39 -0.37 -5.15
CA ILE A 240 10.45 -1.31 -4.81
C ILE A 240 9.93 -2.68 -5.20
N GLY A 241 10.44 -3.23 -6.28
CA GLY A 241 9.98 -4.50 -6.81
C GLY A 241 11.10 -5.50 -6.98
N ARG A 242 10.77 -6.77 -6.81
CA ARG A 242 11.61 -7.91 -7.13
C ARG A 242 10.84 -8.89 -8.00
N MET A 243 11.51 -9.40 -9.03
CA MET A 243 11.08 -10.54 -9.84
C MET A 243 11.98 -11.72 -9.51
N LYS A 244 11.40 -12.92 -9.43
CA LYS A 244 12.09 -14.19 -9.15
C LYS A 244 12.15 -15.07 -10.39
#